data_389f623f22189d9427e59697cf751f6a
#
_entry.id   389f623f22189d9427e59697cf751f6a
#
_cell.length_a   1.000
_cell.length_b   1.000
_cell.length_c   1.000
_cell.angle_alpha   90.00
_cell.angle_beta   90.00
_cell.angle_gamma   90.00
#
_symmetry.space_group_name_H-M   'P 1'
#
loop_
_entity.id
_entity.type
_entity.pdbx_description
1 polymer ?
#
loop_
_entity_poly.entity_id
_entity_poly.type
_entity_poly.pdbx_seq_one_letter_code
_entity_poly.pdbx_strand_id
1 'polypeptide(L)'
;QGFLYRLVGASTVYIGTNAGIFDKADITLVMKRSDADRLYASVKGSRAKSLNYSISTNRLKLLIFSILSSSTLSGVIVALAFIVETWQVFDREVEARIILDTLSDFADRLSVIVPPIAAGISIIIAGSWLISFITNVFYFWGYVLTKCSDSLYLKSGLLSRNRHIIKLDRINYIDLKQSFLARMLRIASLHCQCSGYGSTGRSELSVVMPITSSREISGAISEVFPDYPSPRIELKPAPRSFMGFYFWPALLCVIPLAAYALINAMLPTWSSVAQTAMIIAEIPIVWLAVVKTLSVFTTGIGMSEGHIIMRYSRRYTFHTVIAPKDRITKVVLRQSAMQHISGNCTAIIYTSSDSKTRHHIYGLKLDRALSFFDRDEFDLFYRESTKDSFSKLFSKKA
;
A
#
# COMPACT_ATOMS: atom_id res chain seq x y z
N GLN A 1 -6.22 19.98 9.24
CA GLN A 1 -5.56 21.26 9.55
C GLN A 1 -4.06 21.09 9.37
N GLY A 2 -3.46 21.71 8.34
CA GLY A 2 -2.00 21.79 8.22
C GLY A 2 -1.40 22.62 9.38
N PHE A 3 -0.12 22.39 9.67
CA PHE A 3 0.58 23.09 10.77
C PHE A 3 0.47 24.62 10.66
N LEU A 4 0.73 25.18 9.48
CA LEU A 4 0.64 26.63 9.22
C LEU A 4 -0.78 27.16 9.37
N TYR A 5 -1.78 26.47 8.85
CA TYR A 5 -3.19 26.84 9.01
C TYR A 5 -3.64 26.84 10.47
N ARG A 6 -3.02 25.99 11.30
CA ARG A 6 -3.29 25.94 12.74
C ARG A 6 -2.79 27.19 13.46
N LEU A 7 -1.63 27.74 13.07
CA LEU A 7 -1.08 28.98 13.63
C LEU A 7 -1.99 30.18 13.34
N VAL A 8 -2.60 30.21 12.15
CA VAL A 8 -3.51 31.29 11.71
C VAL A 8 -4.96 31.04 12.18
N GLY A 9 -5.25 29.94 12.88
CA GLY A 9 -6.61 29.58 13.31
C GLY A 9 -7.54 29.15 12.17
N ALA A 10 -7.01 28.79 11.01
CA ALA A 10 -7.77 28.32 9.85
C ALA A 10 -7.85 26.79 9.78
N SER A 11 -8.81 26.29 9.01
CA SER A 11 -9.01 24.88 8.74
C SER A 11 -9.44 24.67 7.30
N THR A 12 -8.89 23.65 6.64
CA THR A 12 -9.34 23.24 5.31
C THR A 12 -10.32 22.07 5.47
N VAL A 13 -11.48 22.21 4.86
CA VAL A 13 -12.54 21.19 4.82
C VAL A 13 -12.62 20.65 3.40
N TYR A 14 -12.54 19.35 3.27
CA TYR A 14 -12.67 18.63 2.02
C TYR A 14 -14.02 17.89 2.02
N ILE A 15 -14.82 18.11 1.00
CA ILE A 15 -16.13 17.46 0.83
C ILE A 15 -16.07 16.68 -0.47
N GLY A 16 -16.26 15.36 -0.38
CA GLY A 16 -16.40 14.46 -1.52
C GLY A 16 -17.86 14.05 -1.71
N THR A 17 -18.33 14.11 -2.94
CA THR A 17 -19.67 13.64 -3.35
C THR A 17 -19.54 12.34 -4.15
N ASN A 18 -20.67 11.67 -4.46
CA ASN A 18 -20.66 10.47 -5.29
C ASN A 18 -20.48 10.77 -6.79
N ALA A 19 -20.59 12.05 -7.18
CA ALA A 19 -20.53 12.48 -8.57
C ALA A 19 -19.16 13.04 -8.98
N GLY A 20 -18.19 13.08 -8.07
CA GLY A 20 -16.88 13.68 -8.30
C GLY A 20 -16.03 12.92 -9.28
N ILE A 21 -15.32 13.65 -10.13
CA ILE A 21 -14.33 13.14 -11.07
C ILE A 21 -13.04 12.82 -10.31
N PHE A 22 -12.53 11.62 -10.54
CA PHE A 22 -11.31 10.98 -10.02
C PHE A 22 -10.22 11.89 -9.39
N ASP A 23 -9.76 11.48 -8.20
CA ASP A 23 -8.54 11.92 -7.52
C ASP A 23 -8.56 13.27 -6.76
N LYS A 24 -9.64 14.03 -6.71
CA LYS A 24 -9.71 15.28 -5.91
C LYS A 24 -11.02 15.37 -5.15
N ALA A 25 -10.98 16.06 -4.00
CA ALA A 25 -12.22 16.45 -3.33
C ALA A 25 -13.01 17.39 -4.24
N ASP A 26 -14.33 17.19 -4.35
CA ASP A 26 -15.19 17.99 -5.22
C ASP A 26 -15.23 19.45 -4.77
N ILE A 27 -15.21 19.68 -3.46
CA ILE A 27 -15.23 21.01 -2.86
C ILE A 27 -14.13 21.10 -1.80
N THR A 28 -13.30 22.13 -1.91
CA THR A 28 -12.30 22.46 -0.90
C THR A 28 -12.60 23.84 -0.34
N LEU A 29 -12.88 23.92 0.96
CA LEU A 29 -13.21 25.16 1.66
C LEU A 29 -12.14 25.46 2.70
N VAL A 30 -11.64 26.68 2.71
CA VAL A 30 -10.78 27.20 3.77
C VAL A 30 -11.61 28.15 4.63
N MET A 31 -11.73 27.82 5.92
CA MET A 31 -12.58 28.58 6.84
C MET A 31 -11.95 28.68 8.23
N LYS A 32 -12.51 29.54 9.10
CA LYS A 32 -12.07 29.61 10.50
C LYS A 32 -12.32 28.28 11.21
N ARG A 33 -11.47 27.97 12.15
CA ARG A 33 -11.56 26.71 12.93
C ARG A 33 -12.91 26.54 13.62
N SER A 34 -13.47 27.64 14.19
CA SER A 34 -14.78 27.62 14.83
C SER A 34 -15.91 27.18 13.89
N ASP A 35 -15.86 27.67 12.64
CA ASP A 35 -16.90 27.37 11.65
C ASP A 35 -16.74 25.94 11.10
N ALA A 36 -15.50 25.48 10.93
CA ALA A 36 -15.22 24.09 10.58
C ALA A 36 -15.67 23.13 11.69
N ASP A 37 -15.47 23.49 12.97
CA ASP A 37 -15.95 22.68 14.11
C ASP A 37 -17.48 22.67 14.21
N ARG A 38 -18.16 23.80 13.90
CA ARG A 38 -19.65 23.87 13.79
C ARG A 38 -20.16 23.02 12.65
N LEU A 39 -19.56 23.12 11.45
CA LEU A 39 -19.90 22.29 10.31
C LEU A 39 -19.72 20.79 10.62
N TYR A 40 -18.59 20.43 11.25
CA TYR A 40 -18.33 19.07 11.67
C TYR A 40 -19.39 18.58 12.68
N ALA A 41 -19.76 19.41 13.63
CA ALA A 41 -20.79 19.09 14.61
C ALA A 41 -22.18 18.95 13.98
N SER A 42 -22.54 19.78 12.99
CA SER A 42 -23.82 19.67 12.27
C SER A 42 -23.91 18.40 11.43
N VAL A 43 -22.81 18.02 10.74
CA VAL A 43 -22.74 16.77 9.98
C VAL A 43 -22.76 15.54 10.92
N LYS A 44 -22.12 15.65 12.08
CA LYS A 44 -22.17 14.62 13.13
C LYS A 44 -23.58 14.42 13.67
N GLY A 45 -24.40 15.47 13.68
CA GLY A 45 -25.85 15.50 13.99
C GLY A 45 -26.23 14.94 15.36
N SER A 46 -27.52 14.97 15.66
CA SER A 46 -28.14 14.37 16.85
C SER A 46 -28.00 12.83 16.91
N ARG A 47 -27.57 12.18 15.82
CA ARG A 47 -27.36 10.74 15.71
C ARG A 47 -26.17 10.22 16.54
N ALA A 48 -25.29 11.11 17.03
CA ALA A 48 -24.14 10.74 17.86
C ALA A 48 -24.50 10.29 19.29
N LYS A 49 -25.77 10.13 19.64
CA LYS A 49 -26.21 9.72 20.99
C LYS A 49 -25.92 8.26 21.34
N SER A 50 -25.62 7.38 20.35
CA SER A 50 -25.18 6.01 20.61
C SER A 50 -23.74 5.83 20.13
N LEU A 51 -22.77 6.05 21.02
CA LEU A 51 -21.40 5.58 20.86
C LEU A 51 -21.43 4.05 20.92
N ASN A 52 -21.32 3.40 19.76
CA ASN A 52 -21.39 1.94 19.73
C ASN A 52 -20.01 1.31 19.97
N TYR A 53 -18.92 1.99 19.56
CA TYR A 53 -17.59 1.43 19.68
C TYR A 53 -16.50 2.52 19.56
N SER A 54 -15.46 2.44 20.38
CA SER A 54 -14.33 3.37 20.31
C SER A 54 -13.02 2.62 20.53
N ILE A 55 -12.10 2.76 19.57
CA ILE A 55 -10.74 2.22 19.69
C ILE A 55 -9.75 3.37 19.72
N SER A 56 -8.90 3.36 20.73
CA SER A 56 -7.70 4.18 20.78
C SER A 56 -6.47 3.31 20.59
N THR A 57 -5.55 3.74 19.73
CA THR A 57 -4.31 3.00 19.52
C THR A 57 -3.30 3.34 20.60
N ASN A 58 -2.76 2.33 21.29
CA ASN A 58 -1.67 2.49 22.24
C ASN A 58 -0.42 3.06 21.55
N ARG A 59 0.32 3.93 22.25
CA ARG A 59 1.55 4.56 21.73
C ARG A 59 2.57 3.55 21.20
N LEU A 60 2.77 2.44 21.93
CA LEU A 60 3.68 1.37 21.48
C LEU A 60 3.22 0.71 20.18
N LYS A 61 1.93 0.36 20.07
CA LYS A 61 1.35 -0.18 18.83
C LYS A 61 1.53 0.79 17.65
N LEU A 62 1.38 2.09 17.91
CA LEU A 62 1.56 3.13 16.91
C LEU A 62 3.02 3.25 16.45
N LEU A 63 4.01 3.17 17.35
CA LEU A 63 5.42 3.16 17.00
C LEU A 63 5.75 1.93 16.14
N ILE A 64 5.29 0.74 16.52
CA ILE A 64 5.48 -0.49 15.74
C ILE A 64 4.87 -0.34 14.34
N PHE A 65 3.65 0.22 14.23
CA PHE A 65 3.03 0.48 12.94
C PHE A 65 3.86 1.45 12.09
N SER A 66 4.33 2.53 12.71
CA SER A 66 5.14 3.54 12.00
C SER A 66 6.45 2.95 11.47
N ILE A 67 7.11 2.06 12.23
CA ILE A 67 8.29 1.32 11.77
C ILE A 67 7.95 0.42 10.57
N LEU A 68 6.90 -0.38 10.68
CA LEU A 68 6.50 -1.35 9.65
C LEU A 68 5.92 -0.71 8.39
N SER A 69 5.36 0.48 8.52
CA SER A 69 4.73 1.26 7.45
C SER A 69 5.69 2.26 6.80
N SER A 70 6.88 2.49 7.39
CA SER A 70 7.87 3.42 6.86
C SER A 70 8.45 2.93 5.54
N SER A 71 8.57 3.84 4.58
CA SER A 71 9.11 3.60 3.26
C SER A 71 10.28 4.56 3.00
N THR A 72 11.42 4.02 2.59
CA THR A 72 12.58 4.83 2.20
C THR A 72 12.25 5.80 1.06
N LEU A 73 11.44 5.35 0.08
CA LEU A 73 11.05 6.17 -1.06
C LEU A 73 10.23 7.41 -0.63
N SER A 74 9.28 7.26 0.29
CA SER A 74 8.52 8.40 0.81
C SER A 74 9.40 9.36 1.61
N GLY A 75 10.39 8.83 2.35
CA GLY A 75 11.37 9.62 3.06
C GLY A 75 12.25 10.45 2.13
N VAL A 76 12.71 9.88 1.01
CA VAL A 76 13.48 10.60 -0.02
C VAL A 76 12.67 11.75 -0.60
N ILE A 77 11.40 11.52 -0.95
CA ILE A 77 10.52 12.58 -1.50
C ILE A 77 10.36 13.73 -0.51
N VAL A 78 10.13 13.42 0.79
CA VAL A 78 9.99 14.46 1.83
C VAL A 78 11.30 15.21 2.03
N ALA A 79 12.44 14.50 2.06
CA ALA A 79 13.76 15.13 2.18
C ALA A 79 14.07 16.06 1.01
N LEU A 80 13.81 15.62 -0.23
CA LEU A 80 14.00 16.45 -1.42
C LEU A 80 13.09 17.68 -1.40
N ALA A 81 11.81 17.53 -1.03
CA ALA A 81 10.91 18.67 -0.90
C ALA A 81 11.42 19.69 0.14
N PHE A 82 11.89 19.21 1.30
CA PHE A 82 12.47 20.05 2.34
C PHE A 82 13.74 20.77 1.85
N ILE A 83 14.64 20.07 1.15
CA ILE A 83 15.85 20.67 0.58
C ILE A 83 15.48 21.77 -0.43
N VAL A 84 14.53 21.51 -1.33
CA VAL A 84 14.09 22.49 -2.34
C VAL A 84 13.48 23.73 -1.70
N GLU A 85 12.62 23.55 -0.67
CA GLU A 85 12.01 24.67 0.05
C GLU A 85 13.05 25.48 0.84
N THR A 86 13.98 24.79 1.52
CA THR A 86 15.03 25.43 2.33
C THR A 86 16.05 26.13 1.45
N TRP A 87 16.35 25.58 0.26
CA TRP A 87 17.27 26.18 -0.70
C TRP A 87 16.84 27.55 -1.20
N GLN A 88 15.56 27.88 -1.14
CA GLN A 88 15.03 29.18 -1.52
C GLN A 88 15.20 30.26 -0.42
N VAL A 89 15.40 29.85 0.84
CA VAL A 89 15.37 30.72 2.02
C VAL A 89 16.75 31.06 2.55
N PHE A 90 17.75 30.21 2.36
CA PHE A 90 19.08 30.36 2.94
C PHE A 90 20.16 30.74 1.92
N ASP A 91 21.06 31.64 2.33
CA ASP A 91 22.23 32.06 1.56
C ASP A 91 23.26 30.91 1.45
N ARG A 92 23.58 30.56 0.24
CA ARG A 92 23.88 29.22 -0.31
C ARG A 92 25.18 28.55 0.08
N GLU A 93 26.13 29.21 0.74
CA GLU A 93 27.49 28.64 0.80
C GLU A 93 27.90 28.03 2.14
N VAL A 94 27.39 28.53 3.25
CA VAL A 94 27.93 28.18 4.57
C VAL A 94 27.30 26.89 5.14
N GLU A 95 25.99 26.71 5.01
CA GLU A 95 25.31 25.57 5.65
C GLU A 95 25.44 24.28 4.84
N ALA A 96 25.53 24.36 3.52
CA ALA A 96 25.75 23.18 2.69
C ALA A 96 27.09 22.52 2.99
N ARG A 97 28.14 23.33 3.27
CA ARG A 97 29.46 22.81 3.66
C ARG A 97 29.42 22.10 5.01
N ILE A 98 28.77 22.68 6.02
CA ILE A 98 28.67 22.07 7.36
C ILE A 98 27.95 20.70 7.29
N ILE A 99 26.89 20.59 6.52
CA ILE A 99 26.15 19.32 6.33
C ILE A 99 27.01 18.31 5.58
N LEU A 100 27.70 18.74 4.52
CA LEU A 100 28.57 17.88 3.74
C LEU A 100 29.78 17.42 4.54
N ASP A 101 30.42 18.30 5.31
CA ASP A 101 31.55 17.98 6.16
C ASP A 101 31.14 17.01 7.28
N THR A 102 29.99 17.25 7.92
CA THR A 102 29.46 16.31 8.95
C THR A 102 29.11 14.95 8.36
N LEU A 103 28.53 14.90 7.15
CA LEU A 103 28.23 13.63 6.48
C LEU A 103 29.50 12.93 6.00
N SER A 104 30.51 13.68 5.54
CA SER A 104 31.80 13.10 5.14
C SER A 104 32.56 12.53 6.33
N ASP A 105 32.63 13.24 7.46
CA ASP A 105 33.27 12.76 8.70
C ASP A 105 32.58 11.49 9.23
N PHE A 106 31.25 11.41 9.13
CA PHE A 106 30.52 10.21 9.53
C PHE A 106 30.72 9.06 8.53
N ALA A 107 30.78 9.36 7.24
CA ALA A 107 31.09 8.40 6.20
C ALA A 107 32.53 7.86 6.33
N ASP A 108 33.52 8.73 6.66
CA ASP A 108 34.91 8.34 6.86
C ASP A 108 35.09 7.42 8.06
N ARG A 109 34.37 7.66 9.16
CA ARG A 109 34.34 6.75 10.32
C ARG A 109 33.76 5.37 9.99
N LEU A 110 32.78 5.31 9.10
CA LEU A 110 32.19 4.05 8.60
C LEU A 110 33.04 3.38 7.52
N SER A 111 33.90 4.13 6.82
CA SER A 111 34.73 3.64 5.69
C SER A 111 35.80 2.63 6.10
N VAL A 112 36.09 2.51 7.38
CA VAL A 112 37.01 1.47 7.91
C VAL A 112 36.45 0.06 7.63
N ILE A 113 35.13 -0.09 7.49
CA ILE A 113 34.44 -1.38 7.30
C ILE A 113 33.78 -1.47 5.92
N VAL A 114 33.37 -0.33 5.34
CA VAL A 114 32.55 -0.27 4.12
C VAL A 114 33.13 0.79 3.16
N PRO A 115 33.18 0.55 1.84
CA PRO A 115 33.63 1.56 0.88
C PRO A 115 32.88 2.91 1.06
N PRO A 116 33.54 4.07 0.95
CA PRO A 116 32.95 5.39 1.26
C PRO A 116 31.64 5.67 0.51
N ILE A 117 31.56 5.28 -0.76
CA ILE A 117 30.32 5.43 -1.58
C ILE A 117 29.17 4.61 -1.01
N ALA A 118 29.44 3.38 -0.58
CA ALA A 118 28.41 2.51 0.01
C ALA A 118 27.96 3.04 1.38
N ALA A 119 28.87 3.61 2.17
CA ALA A 119 28.54 4.29 3.42
C ALA A 119 27.62 5.49 3.16
N GLY A 120 27.94 6.35 2.19
CA GLY A 120 27.09 7.47 1.79
C GLY A 120 25.67 7.05 1.36
N ILE A 121 25.56 6.05 0.51
CA ILE A 121 24.27 5.49 0.07
C ILE A 121 23.48 4.95 1.28
N SER A 122 24.15 4.23 2.19
CA SER A 122 23.53 3.66 3.39
C SER A 122 22.98 4.75 4.33
N ILE A 123 23.70 5.85 4.49
CA ILE A 123 23.26 7.00 5.29
C ILE A 123 22.00 7.63 4.66
N ILE A 124 21.98 7.82 3.34
CA ILE A 124 20.80 8.36 2.63
C ILE A 124 19.60 7.45 2.81
N ILE A 125 19.77 6.13 2.66
CA ILE A 125 18.70 5.15 2.85
C ILE A 125 18.18 5.17 4.29
N ALA A 126 19.07 5.14 5.29
CA ALA A 126 18.70 5.15 6.70
C ALA A 126 18.04 6.47 7.10
N GLY A 127 18.58 7.61 6.68
CA GLY A 127 18.02 8.93 6.91
C GLY A 127 16.64 9.09 6.29
N SER A 128 16.45 8.64 5.06
CA SER A 128 15.16 8.66 4.38
C SER A 128 14.12 7.79 5.09
N TRP A 129 14.53 6.61 5.57
CA TRP A 129 13.66 5.75 6.35
C TRP A 129 13.28 6.41 7.69
N LEU A 130 14.22 7.04 8.37
CA LEU A 130 13.99 7.74 9.65
C LEU A 130 13.02 8.92 9.46
N ILE A 131 13.17 9.71 8.41
CA ILE A 131 12.24 10.80 8.06
C ILE A 131 10.84 10.24 7.81
N SER A 132 10.71 9.16 7.05
CA SER A 132 9.44 8.48 6.82
C SER A 132 8.82 7.98 8.13
N PHE A 133 9.63 7.38 9.01
CA PHE A 133 9.19 6.91 10.31
C PHE A 133 8.65 8.06 11.18
N ILE A 134 9.40 9.15 11.32
CA ILE A 134 8.98 10.32 12.10
C ILE A 134 7.68 10.93 11.54
N THR A 135 7.60 11.04 10.21
CA THR A 135 6.39 11.56 9.53
C THR A 135 5.17 10.69 9.82
N ASN A 136 5.33 9.36 9.79
CA ASN A 136 4.25 8.42 10.11
C ASN A 136 3.83 8.53 11.58
N VAL A 137 4.79 8.64 12.51
CA VAL A 137 4.48 8.83 13.94
C VAL A 137 3.66 10.10 14.13
N PHE A 138 4.05 11.22 13.53
CA PHE A 138 3.32 12.48 13.64
C PHE A 138 1.93 12.42 12.99
N TYR A 139 1.78 11.70 11.88
CA TYR A 139 0.52 11.55 11.17
C TYR A 139 -0.50 10.72 11.95
N PHE A 140 -0.08 9.62 12.56
CA PHE A 140 -0.96 8.71 13.31
C PHE A 140 -1.04 9.01 14.81
N TRP A 141 -0.34 10.01 15.31
CA TRP A 141 -0.34 10.34 16.72
C TRP A 141 -1.76 10.64 17.23
N GLY A 142 -2.11 10.05 18.39
CA GLY A 142 -3.42 10.25 18.99
C GLY A 142 -4.57 9.70 18.13
N TYR A 143 -4.32 8.60 17.40
CA TYR A 143 -5.31 7.95 16.57
C TYR A 143 -6.47 7.41 17.40
N VAL A 144 -7.68 7.85 17.06
CA VAL A 144 -8.94 7.41 17.66
C VAL A 144 -9.94 7.13 16.55
N LEU A 145 -10.48 5.90 16.54
CA LEU A 145 -11.60 5.48 15.74
C LEU A 145 -12.85 5.42 16.60
N THR A 146 -13.92 6.04 16.18
CA THR A 146 -15.22 5.97 16.85
C THR A 146 -16.28 5.56 15.82
N LYS A 147 -17.05 4.51 16.10
CA LYS A 147 -18.20 4.10 15.31
C LYS A 147 -19.47 4.66 15.96
N CYS A 148 -20.29 5.33 15.17
CA CYS A 148 -21.61 5.82 15.55
C CYS A 148 -22.59 5.42 14.47
N SER A 149 -23.51 4.49 14.76
CA SER A 149 -24.48 3.96 13.79
C SER A 149 -23.83 3.61 12.44
N ASP A 150 -24.11 4.35 11.39
CA ASP A 150 -23.68 4.08 10.01
C ASP A 150 -22.41 4.84 9.58
N SER A 151 -21.69 5.45 10.53
CA SER A 151 -20.54 6.28 10.21
C SER A 151 -19.35 6.01 11.11
N LEU A 152 -18.14 6.04 10.51
CA LEU A 152 -16.88 5.97 11.20
C LEU A 152 -16.28 7.37 11.34
N TYR A 153 -15.87 7.72 12.52
CA TYR A 153 -15.20 8.96 12.84
C TYR A 153 -13.74 8.67 13.20
N LEU A 154 -12.84 9.20 12.39
CA LEU A 154 -11.40 9.01 12.53
C LEU A 154 -10.77 10.34 12.95
N LYS A 155 -9.92 10.30 13.96
CA LYS A 155 -9.14 11.46 14.41
C LYS A 155 -7.70 11.04 14.57
N SER A 156 -6.76 11.79 13.99
CA SER A 156 -5.33 11.54 14.11
C SER A 156 -4.51 12.81 13.88
N GLY A 157 -3.23 12.75 14.25
CA GLY A 157 -2.22 13.73 13.93
C GLY A 157 -1.81 14.66 15.07
N LEU A 158 -0.49 14.83 15.21
CA LEU A 158 0.14 15.71 16.19
C LEU A 158 0.31 17.14 15.62
N LEU A 159 1.06 17.26 14.52
CA LEU A 159 1.32 18.53 13.86
C LEU A 159 0.12 18.95 13.00
N SER A 160 -0.36 18.05 12.18
CA SER A 160 -1.53 18.23 11.33
C SER A 160 -2.69 17.38 11.87
N ARG A 161 -3.71 18.02 12.41
CA ARG A 161 -4.90 17.32 12.93
C ARG A 161 -5.86 16.99 11.82
N ASN A 162 -6.06 15.70 11.58
CA ASN A 162 -6.99 15.18 10.59
C ASN A 162 -8.23 14.60 11.27
N ARG A 163 -9.39 14.91 10.74
CA ARG A 163 -10.67 14.35 11.15
C ARG A 163 -11.40 13.90 9.90
N HIS A 164 -11.79 12.63 9.86
CA HIS A 164 -12.52 12.04 8.74
C HIS A 164 -13.83 11.45 9.22
N ILE A 165 -14.86 11.60 8.38
CA ILE A 165 -16.16 10.94 8.57
C ILE A 165 -16.35 10.04 7.36
N ILE A 166 -16.46 8.74 7.59
CA ILE A 166 -16.67 7.74 6.55
C ILE A 166 -18.01 7.10 6.79
N LYS A 167 -18.91 7.15 5.81
CA LYS A 167 -20.18 6.42 5.83
C LYS A 167 -19.95 4.96 5.44
N LEU A 168 -20.53 4.01 6.18
CA LEU A 168 -20.35 2.58 5.94
C LEU A 168 -20.90 2.15 4.57
N ASP A 169 -22.02 2.74 4.12
CA ASP A 169 -22.63 2.49 2.81
C ASP A 169 -21.77 2.87 1.60
N ARG A 170 -20.74 3.71 1.82
CA ARG A 170 -19.81 4.16 0.77
C ARG A 170 -18.53 3.33 0.68
N ILE A 171 -18.39 2.31 1.53
CA ILE A 171 -17.22 1.45 1.52
C ILE A 171 -17.35 0.45 0.39
N ASN A 172 -16.39 0.47 -0.53
CA ASN A 172 -16.33 -0.46 -1.66
C ASN A 172 -15.70 -1.80 -1.28
N TYR A 173 -14.70 -1.77 -0.42
CA TYR A 173 -14.08 -2.97 0.14
C TYR A 173 -13.24 -2.62 1.37
N ILE A 174 -12.96 -3.61 2.18
CA ILE A 174 -11.98 -3.56 3.26
C ILE A 174 -10.75 -4.39 2.88
N ASP A 175 -9.57 -3.93 3.28
CA ASP A 175 -8.29 -4.56 2.95
C ASP A 175 -7.43 -4.70 4.21
N LEU A 176 -7.14 -5.94 4.58
CA LEU A 176 -6.20 -6.27 5.63
C LEU A 176 -4.81 -6.35 5.05
N LYS A 177 -3.99 -5.36 5.36
CA LYS A 177 -2.60 -5.28 4.88
C LYS A 177 -1.63 -5.78 5.93
N GLN A 178 -0.70 -6.60 5.49
CA GLN A 178 0.39 -7.14 6.31
C GLN A 178 1.69 -7.06 5.53
N SER A 179 2.71 -6.40 6.05
CA SER A 179 4.09 -6.62 5.59
C SER A 179 4.58 -7.98 6.07
N PHE A 180 5.72 -8.46 5.56
CA PHE A 180 6.30 -9.73 6.02
C PHE A 180 6.58 -9.71 7.53
N LEU A 181 7.19 -8.63 8.04
CA LEU A 181 7.47 -8.47 9.47
C LEU A 181 6.17 -8.39 10.31
N ALA A 182 5.17 -7.64 9.82
CA ALA A 182 3.87 -7.57 10.47
C ALA A 182 3.22 -8.96 10.58
N ARG A 183 3.41 -9.79 9.56
CA ARG A 183 2.92 -11.18 9.56
C ARG A 183 3.65 -12.07 10.57
N MET A 184 4.97 -11.94 10.71
CA MET A 184 5.74 -12.62 11.77
C MET A 184 5.26 -12.22 13.16
N LEU A 185 4.99 -10.95 13.37
CA LEU A 185 4.48 -10.40 14.62
C LEU A 185 2.96 -10.66 14.84
N ARG A 186 2.30 -11.33 13.88
CA ARG A 186 0.85 -11.60 13.90
C ARG A 186 -0.01 -10.35 14.06
N ILE A 187 0.39 -9.28 13.41
CA ILE A 187 -0.33 -8.00 13.38
C ILE A 187 -0.74 -7.67 11.95
N ALA A 188 -1.83 -6.90 11.82
CA ALA A 188 -2.33 -6.41 10.55
C ALA A 188 -2.83 -4.98 10.69
N SER A 189 -2.85 -4.24 9.59
CA SER A 189 -3.56 -2.97 9.48
C SER A 189 -4.83 -3.14 8.66
N LEU A 190 -5.93 -2.58 9.14
CA LEU A 190 -7.21 -2.59 8.45
C LEU A 190 -7.40 -1.28 7.70
N HIS A 191 -7.61 -1.39 6.41
CA HIS A 191 -7.86 -0.29 5.50
C HIS A 191 -9.27 -0.42 4.92
N CYS A 192 -9.90 0.70 4.56
CA CYS A 192 -11.12 0.70 3.76
C CYS A 192 -10.93 1.57 2.53
N GLN A 193 -11.59 1.22 1.45
CA GLN A 193 -11.67 2.03 0.25
C GLN A 193 -13.11 2.50 0.07
N CYS A 194 -13.28 3.82 -0.04
CA CYS A 194 -14.59 4.45 -0.15
C CYS A 194 -14.71 5.20 -1.47
N SER A 195 -15.91 5.22 -2.05
CA SER A 195 -16.24 6.09 -3.17
C SER A 195 -16.36 7.55 -2.73
N GLY A 196 -15.92 8.48 -3.56
CA GLY A 196 -16.02 9.92 -3.30
C GLY A 196 -15.00 10.46 -2.30
N TYR A 197 -14.05 9.63 -1.85
CA TYR A 197 -12.88 10.07 -1.11
C TYR A 197 -11.76 10.33 -2.11
N GLY A 198 -11.76 11.50 -2.72
CA GLY A 198 -10.69 11.93 -3.60
C GLY A 198 -9.33 11.75 -2.92
N SER A 199 -8.36 11.19 -3.62
CA SER A 199 -7.02 11.02 -3.11
C SER A 199 -6.39 12.41 -2.93
N THR A 200 -6.40 12.91 -1.71
CA THR A 200 -5.55 14.05 -1.34
C THR A 200 -4.07 13.63 -1.32
N GLY A 201 -3.58 13.05 -2.42
CA GLY A 201 -2.17 12.74 -2.65
C GLY A 201 -1.51 11.71 -1.73
N ARG A 202 -2.18 11.26 -0.66
CA ARG A 202 -1.69 10.22 0.25
C ARG A 202 -2.72 9.11 0.35
N SER A 203 -2.35 7.94 -0.13
CA SER A 203 -3.11 6.67 0.00
C SER A 203 -3.36 6.23 1.46
N GLU A 204 -2.97 7.05 2.41
CA GLU A 204 -3.00 6.79 3.86
C GLU A 204 -4.36 7.06 4.52
N LEU A 205 -5.29 7.72 3.80
CA LEU A 205 -6.65 8.02 4.28
C LEU A 205 -7.52 6.79 4.50
N SER A 206 -7.12 5.67 3.98
CA SER A 206 -7.84 4.41 4.06
C SER A 206 -7.57 3.59 5.33
N VAL A 207 -6.70 4.05 6.23
CA VAL A 207 -6.37 3.29 7.45
C VAL A 207 -7.48 3.46 8.48
N VAL A 208 -8.26 2.42 8.71
CA VAL A 208 -9.31 2.37 9.73
C VAL A 208 -8.72 1.91 11.06
N MET A 209 -7.81 0.96 11.05
CA MET A 209 -7.08 0.50 12.23
C MET A 209 -5.60 0.35 11.89
N PRO A 210 -4.71 1.18 12.46
CA PRO A 210 -3.28 1.10 12.17
C PRO A 210 -2.68 -0.23 12.55
N ILE A 211 -3.03 -0.76 13.73
CA ILE A 211 -2.58 -2.08 14.19
C ILE A 211 -3.68 -2.81 14.94
N THR A 212 -3.90 -4.03 14.50
CA THR A 212 -4.76 -5.01 15.18
C THR A 212 -4.03 -6.34 15.24
N SER A 213 -4.11 -7.04 16.36
CA SER A 213 -3.60 -8.40 16.48
C SER A 213 -4.38 -9.33 15.56
N SER A 214 -3.71 -10.31 14.95
CA SER A 214 -4.39 -11.31 14.10
C SER A 214 -5.44 -12.13 14.86
N ARG A 215 -5.36 -12.17 16.19
CA ARG A 215 -6.37 -12.82 17.03
C ARG A 215 -7.59 -11.95 17.26
N GLU A 216 -7.40 -10.63 17.34
CA GLU A 216 -8.45 -9.65 17.60
C GLU A 216 -9.14 -9.16 16.30
N ILE A 217 -8.54 -9.49 15.13
CA ILE A 217 -8.94 -8.90 13.85
C ILE A 217 -10.36 -9.30 13.44
N SER A 218 -10.75 -10.56 13.69
CA SER A 218 -12.12 -11.03 13.38
C SER A 218 -13.16 -10.35 14.26
N GLY A 219 -12.88 -10.20 15.56
CA GLY A 219 -13.73 -9.45 16.48
C GLY A 219 -13.80 -7.96 16.11
N ALA A 220 -12.65 -7.36 15.78
CA ALA A 220 -12.62 -5.96 15.37
C ALA A 220 -13.37 -5.70 14.05
N ILE A 221 -13.33 -6.64 13.08
CA ILE A 221 -14.10 -6.55 11.85
C ILE A 221 -15.60 -6.66 12.18
N SER A 222 -16.03 -7.66 12.95
CA SER A 222 -17.45 -7.84 13.28
C SER A 222 -18.05 -6.68 14.08
N GLU A 223 -17.24 -5.99 14.89
CA GLU A 223 -17.72 -4.80 15.63
C GLU A 223 -17.77 -3.53 14.77
N VAL A 224 -16.75 -3.31 13.92
CA VAL A 224 -16.68 -2.11 13.08
C VAL A 224 -17.50 -2.30 11.80
N PHE A 225 -17.44 -3.47 11.19
CA PHE A 225 -18.06 -3.84 9.93
C PHE A 225 -18.91 -5.11 10.09
N PRO A 226 -20.07 -5.03 10.75
CA PRO A 226 -20.88 -6.22 11.07
C PRO A 226 -21.36 -6.96 9.82
N ASP A 227 -21.51 -6.28 8.68
CA ASP A 227 -21.96 -6.85 7.42
C ASP A 227 -20.85 -7.62 6.68
N TYR A 228 -19.58 -7.54 7.15
CA TYR A 228 -18.45 -8.19 6.49
C TYR A 228 -18.09 -9.53 7.14
N PRO A 229 -18.08 -10.62 6.38
CA PRO A 229 -17.84 -11.96 6.90
C PRO A 229 -16.37 -12.16 7.28
N SER A 230 -16.12 -13.18 8.10
CA SER A 230 -14.77 -13.65 8.37
C SER A 230 -14.13 -14.20 7.08
N PRO A 231 -12.84 -13.88 6.80
CA PRO A 231 -12.20 -14.26 5.55
C PRO A 231 -11.96 -15.78 5.45
N ARG A 232 -12.74 -16.46 4.61
CA ARG A 232 -12.57 -17.87 4.25
C ARG A 232 -12.12 -17.99 2.80
N ILE A 233 -11.20 -18.93 2.52
CA ILE A 233 -10.66 -19.16 1.17
C ILE A 233 -11.10 -20.54 0.70
N GLU A 234 -11.72 -20.61 -0.48
CA GLU A 234 -12.17 -21.83 -1.12
C GLU A 234 -11.21 -22.33 -2.18
N LEU A 235 -10.71 -21.44 -3.05
CA LEU A 235 -9.79 -21.77 -4.11
C LEU A 235 -8.38 -21.27 -3.80
N LYS A 236 -7.42 -22.17 -3.86
CA LYS A 236 -5.98 -21.88 -3.70
C LYS A 236 -5.25 -22.09 -5.01
N PRO A 237 -4.05 -21.47 -5.18
CA PRO A 237 -3.19 -21.71 -6.33
C PRO A 237 -2.90 -23.19 -6.54
N ALA A 238 -2.83 -23.60 -7.81
CA ALA A 238 -2.42 -24.95 -8.16
C ALA A 238 -0.91 -25.16 -7.84
N PRO A 239 -0.46 -26.34 -7.44
CA PRO A 239 0.95 -26.61 -7.16
C PRO A 239 1.89 -26.26 -8.32
N ARG A 240 1.46 -26.50 -9.56
CA ARG A 240 2.23 -26.19 -10.77
C ARG A 240 2.28 -24.69 -11.12
N SER A 241 1.58 -23.81 -10.40
CA SER A 241 1.61 -22.35 -10.62
C SER A 241 2.85 -21.66 -10.05
N PHE A 242 3.71 -22.39 -9.38
CA PHE A 242 4.93 -21.93 -8.72
C PHE A 242 5.77 -21.01 -9.61
N MET A 243 5.99 -21.39 -10.86
CA MET A 243 6.78 -20.59 -11.82
C MET A 243 6.25 -19.18 -12.02
N GLY A 244 4.92 -18.98 -11.99
CA GLY A 244 4.33 -17.65 -12.15
C GLY A 244 4.66 -16.66 -11.01
N PHE A 245 4.94 -17.18 -9.82
CA PHE A 245 5.32 -16.35 -8.66
C PHE A 245 6.79 -15.98 -8.65
N TYR A 246 7.67 -16.85 -9.16
CA TYR A 246 9.12 -16.69 -9.09
C TYR A 246 9.74 -16.06 -10.34
N PHE A 247 9.05 -16.06 -11.47
CA PHE A 247 9.59 -15.56 -12.73
C PHE A 247 10.17 -14.13 -12.60
N TRP A 248 9.40 -13.21 -12.04
CA TRP A 248 9.84 -11.83 -11.90
C TRP A 248 10.97 -11.65 -10.86
N PRO A 249 10.90 -12.21 -9.65
CA PRO A 249 12.03 -12.14 -8.74
C PRO A 249 13.31 -12.75 -9.30
N ALA A 250 13.21 -13.91 -9.96
CA ALA A 250 14.37 -14.56 -10.58
C ALA A 250 14.99 -13.70 -11.70
N LEU A 251 14.16 -13.13 -12.57
CA LEU A 251 14.63 -12.23 -13.61
C LEU A 251 15.31 -10.98 -13.04
N LEU A 252 14.75 -10.41 -11.97
CA LEU A 252 15.31 -9.24 -11.31
C LEU A 252 16.66 -9.54 -10.64
N CYS A 253 16.89 -10.75 -10.09
CA CYS A 253 18.21 -11.13 -9.55
C CYS A 253 19.30 -11.21 -10.63
N VAL A 254 18.95 -11.57 -11.86
CA VAL A 254 19.94 -11.68 -12.94
C VAL A 254 20.51 -10.30 -13.35
N ILE A 255 19.73 -9.23 -13.22
CA ILE A 255 20.13 -7.89 -13.67
C ILE A 255 21.34 -7.34 -12.91
N PRO A 256 21.36 -7.26 -11.56
CA PRO A 256 22.51 -6.78 -10.81
C PRO A 256 23.75 -7.69 -10.98
N LEU A 257 23.53 -9.01 -11.07
CA LEU A 257 24.61 -9.97 -11.29
C LEU A 257 25.26 -9.77 -12.66
N ALA A 258 24.47 -9.62 -13.73
CA ALA A 258 24.96 -9.36 -15.07
C ALA A 258 25.66 -8.00 -15.17
N ALA A 259 25.12 -6.97 -14.55
CA ALA A 259 25.73 -5.65 -14.48
C ALA A 259 27.11 -5.70 -13.78
N TYR A 260 27.19 -6.39 -12.63
CA TYR A 260 28.45 -6.60 -11.93
C TYR A 260 29.47 -7.34 -12.80
N ALA A 261 29.07 -8.45 -13.42
CA ALA A 261 29.96 -9.22 -14.28
C ALA A 261 30.49 -8.38 -15.46
N LEU A 262 29.65 -7.56 -16.07
CA LEU A 262 30.04 -6.66 -17.16
C LEU A 262 31.02 -5.58 -16.67
N ILE A 263 30.73 -4.93 -15.55
CA ILE A 263 31.61 -3.89 -14.98
C ILE A 263 32.97 -4.49 -14.58
N ASN A 264 32.98 -5.66 -13.96
CA ASN A 264 34.20 -6.34 -13.56
C ASN A 264 35.07 -6.71 -14.77
N ALA A 265 34.46 -7.08 -15.91
CA ALA A 265 35.19 -7.42 -17.13
C ALA A 265 35.71 -6.17 -17.88
N MET A 266 34.95 -5.07 -17.93
CA MET A 266 35.29 -3.89 -18.71
C MET A 266 36.05 -2.81 -17.91
N LEU A 267 35.78 -2.70 -16.62
CA LEU A 267 36.32 -1.66 -15.72
C LEU A 267 36.76 -2.25 -14.37
N PRO A 268 37.84 -3.03 -14.32
CA PRO A 268 38.29 -3.73 -13.11
C PRO A 268 38.54 -2.82 -11.90
N THR A 269 38.94 -1.57 -12.14
CA THR A 269 39.15 -0.55 -11.10
C THR A 269 37.89 -0.21 -10.30
N TRP A 270 36.72 -0.44 -10.87
CA TRP A 270 35.38 -0.19 -10.27
C TRP A 270 34.74 -1.45 -9.67
N SER A 271 35.43 -2.60 -9.72
CA SER A 271 34.86 -3.89 -9.32
C SER A 271 34.36 -3.91 -7.87
N SER A 272 35.08 -3.32 -6.93
CA SER A 272 34.68 -3.27 -5.50
C SER A 272 33.39 -2.43 -5.29
N VAL A 273 33.28 -1.30 -5.99
CA VAL A 273 32.09 -0.45 -5.94
C VAL A 273 30.90 -1.16 -6.58
N ALA A 274 31.11 -1.79 -7.73
CA ALA A 274 30.08 -2.55 -8.44
C ALA A 274 29.58 -3.76 -7.62
N GLN A 275 30.50 -4.47 -6.94
CA GLN A 275 30.17 -5.57 -6.04
C GLN A 275 29.29 -5.11 -4.88
N THR A 276 29.65 -4.00 -4.25
CA THR A 276 28.86 -3.44 -3.15
C THR A 276 27.47 -2.99 -3.62
N ALA A 277 27.40 -2.32 -4.77
CA ALA A 277 26.12 -1.91 -5.37
C ALA A 277 25.25 -3.12 -5.73
N MET A 278 25.82 -4.20 -6.26
CA MET A 278 25.12 -5.46 -6.53
C MET A 278 24.54 -6.05 -5.24
N ILE A 279 25.34 -6.16 -4.16
CA ILE A 279 24.89 -6.72 -2.88
C ILE A 279 23.71 -5.90 -2.33
N ILE A 280 23.81 -4.56 -2.34
CA ILE A 280 22.74 -3.67 -1.88
C ILE A 280 21.47 -3.84 -2.74
N ALA A 281 21.63 -4.00 -4.05
CA ALA A 281 20.49 -4.20 -4.97
C ALA A 281 19.82 -5.57 -4.79
N GLU A 282 20.58 -6.62 -4.45
CA GLU A 282 20.04 -7.97 -4.25
C GLU A 282 19.19 -8.09 -2.97
N ILE A 283 19.47 -7.34 -1.92
CA ILE A 283 18.72 -7.41 -0.64
C ILE A 283 17.21 -7.26 -0.86
N PRO A 284 16.69 -6.19 -1.51
CA PRO A 284 15.24 -6.05 -1.73
C PRO A 284 14.68 -7.11 -2.68
N ILE A 285 15.49 -7.67 -3.59
CA ILE A 285 15.04 -8.69 -4.54
C ILE A 285 14.89 -10.04 -3.83
N VAL A 286 15.87 -10.42 -3.02
CA VAL A 286 15.78 -11.62 -2.16
C VAL A 286 14.59 -11.50 -1.20
N TRP A 287 14.40 -10.34 -0.60
CA TRP A 287 13.24 -10.07 0.23
C TRP A 287 11.92 -10.26 -0.53
N LEU A 288 11.85 -9.78 -1.78
CA LEU A 288 10.71 -9.99 -2.65
C LEU A 288 10.47 -11.49 -2.92
N ALA A 289 11.53 -12.25 -3.15
CA ALA A 289 11.45 -13.70 -3.36
C ALA A 289 10.87 -14.41 -2.13
N VAL A 290 11.32 -14.06 -0.92
CA VAL A 290 10.77 -14.60 0.34
C VAL A 290 9.28 -14.28 0.47
N VAL A 291 8.86 -13.05 0.21
CA VAL A 291 7.44 -12.65 0.23
C VAL A 291 6.63 -13.45 -0.79
N LYS A 292 7.17 -13.68 -2.00
CA LYS A 292 6.51 -14.46 -3.05
C LYS A 292 6.38 -15.94 -2.68
N THR A 293 7.39 -16.51 -2.01
CA THR A 293 7.32 -17.89 -1.47
C THR A 293 6.14 -18.03 -0.52
N LEU A 294 6.02 -17.13 0.46
CA LEU A 294 4.89 -17.16 1.39
C LEU A 294 3.55 -16.87 0.69
N SER A 295 3.58 -16.04 -0.36
CA SER A 295 2.38 -15.74 -1.14
C SER A 295 1.76 -16.95 -1.81
N VAL A 296 2.58 -17.90 -2.30
CA VAL A 296 2.08 -19.14 -2.91
C VAL A 296 1.13 -19.89 -1.98
N PHE A 297 1.48 -19.96 -0.70
CA PHE A 297 0.67 -20.70 0.30
C PHE A 297 -0.54 -19.92 0.80
N THR A 298 -0.55 -18.61 0.63
CA THR A 298 -1.57 -17.74 1.23
C THR A 298 -2.51 -17.08 0.24
N THR A 299 -2.15 -17.06 -1.04
CA THR A 299 -3.00 -16.55 -2.13
C THR A 299 -4.23 -17.45 -2.28
N GLY A 300 -5.34 -16.85 -2.66
CA GLY A 300 -6.57 -17.58 -2.95
C GLY A 300 -7.78 -16.65 -3.03
N ILE A 301 -8.91 -17.27 -3.33
CA ILE A 301 -10.20 -16.60 -3.44
C ILE A 301 -11.26 -17.43 -2.73
N GLY A 302 -12.27 -16.77 -2.20
CA GLY A 302 -13.44 -17.41 -1.58
C GLY A 302 -14.66 -16.51 -1.67
N MET A 303 -15.81 -17.09 -1.39
CA MET A 303 -17.10 -16.40 -1.31
C MET A 303 -17.70 -16.68 0.06
N SER A 304 -18.27 -15.67 0.70
CA SER A 304 -19.00 -15.81 1.95
C SER A 304 -20.02 -14.68 2.09
N GLU A 305 -21.26 -15.01 2.38
CA GLU A 305 -22.33 -14.06 2.69
C GLU A 305 -22.45 -12.90 1.69
N GLY A 306 -22.38 -13.21 0.38
CA GLY A 306 -22.46 -12.17 -0.68
C GLY A 306 -21.21 -11.31 -0.83
N HIS A 307 -20.10 -11.69 -0.20
CA HIS A 307 -18.82 -11.00 -0.31
C HIS A 307 -17.77 -11.90 -0.97
N ILE A 308 -16.99 -11.33 -1.88
CA ILE A 308 -15.76 -11.97 -2.41
C ILE A 308 -14.58 -11.66 -1.50
N ILE A 309 -13.84 -12.70 -1.16
CA ILE A 309 -12.64 -12.64 -0.35
C ILE A 309 -11.46 -12.97 -1.24
N MET A 310 -10.52 -12.05 -1.34
CA MET A 310 -9.34 -12.15 -2.19
C MET A 310 -8.08 -12.06 -1.36
N ARG A 311 -7.21 -13.08 -1.41
CA ARG A 311 -5.88 -13.03 -0.80
C ARG A 311 -4.81 -13.06 -1.88
N TYR A 312 -3.91 -12.09 -1.84
CA TYR A 312 -2.79 -11.99 -2.79
C TYR A 312 -1.64 -11.18 -2.17
N SER A 313 -0.47 -11.23 -2.80
CA SER A 313 0.63 -10.32 -2.47
C SER A 313 0.87 -9.33 -3.59
N ARG A 314 1.11 -8.07 -3.21
CA ARG A 314 1.52 -7.03 -4.13
C ARG A 314 2.82 -6.40 -3.62
N ARG A 315 3.89 -6.49 -4.43
CA ARG A 315 5.24 -6.13 -4.00
C ARG A 315 5.61 -6.87 -2.69
N TYR A 316 5.81 -6.17 -1.60
CA TYR A 316 6.24 -6.70 -0.30
C TYR A 316 5.10 -6.86 0.72
N THR A 317 3.86 -6.66 0.30
CA THR A 317 2.70 -6.62 1.18
C THR A 317 1.71 -7.72 0.83
N PHE A 318 1.18 -8.38 1.85
CA PHE A 318 0.06 -9.31 1.74
C PHE A 318 -1.24 -8.53 1.94
N HIS A 319 -2.20 -8.82 1.11
CA HIS A 319 -3.52 -8.22 1.10
C HIS A 319 -4.58 -9.30 1.31
N THR A 320 -5.52 -9.05 2.21
CA THR A 320 -6.78 -9.80 2.30
C THR A 320 -7.91 -8.81 2.11
N VAL A 321 -8.46 -8.79 0.91
CA VAL A 321 -9.52 -7.89 0.50
C VAL A 321 -10.86 -8.60 0.62
N ILE A 322 -11.84 -7.94 1.23
CA ILE A 322 -13.22 -8.40 1.32
C ILE A 322 -14.09 -7.33 0.66
N ALA A 323 -14.76 -7.70 -0.42
CA ALA A 323 -15.58 -6.79 -1.20
C ALA A 323 -17.00 -7.36 -1.38
N PRO A 324 -18.05 -6.56 -1.17
CA PRO A 324 -19.41 -6.97 -1.51
C PRO A 324 -19.51 -7.27 -3.01
N LYS A 325 -20.34 -8.24 -3.40
CA LYS A 325 -20.53 -8.68 -4.79
C LYS A 325 -20.99 -7.53 -5.70
N ASP A 326 -21.90 -6.68 -5.21
CA ASP A 326 -22.43 -5.50 -5.91
C ASP A 326 -21.38 -4.40 -6.19
N ARG A 327 -20.25 -4.43 -5.50
CA ARG A 327 -19.12 -3.51 -5.72
C ARG A 327 -18.08 -4.04 -6.69
N ILE A 328 -18.30 -5.22 -7.27
CA ILE A 328 -17.41 -5.79 -8.29
C ILE A 328 -17.94 -5.38 -9.65
N THR A 329 -17.10 -4.67 -10.40
CA THR A 329 -17.48 -4.15 -11.72
C THR A 329 -17.21 -5.18 -12.82
N LYS A 330 -16.13 -5.99 -12.66
CA LYS A 330 -15.67 -6.88 -13.74
C LYS A 330 -14.72 -7.93 -13.19
N VAL A 331 -14.83 -9.15 -13.71
CA VAL A 331 -13.86 -10.24 -13.49
C VAL A 331 -13.25 -10.65 -14.82
N VAL A 332 -11.93 -10.69 -14.90
CA VAL A 332 -11.20 -11.12 -16.08
C VAL A 332 -10.31 -12.31 -15.74
N LEU A 333 -10.53 -13.44 -16.36
CA LEU A 333 -9.61 -14.58 -16.30
C LEU A 333 -8.61 -14.47 -17.46
N ARG A 334 -7.33 -14.40 -17.11
CA ARG A 334 -6.24 -14.26 -18.09
C ARG A 334 -5.28 -15.44 -17.97
N GLN A 335 -4.88 -16.00 -19.09
CA GLN A 335 -3.81 -16.98 -19.16
C GLN A 335 -2.59 -16.38 -19.86
N SER A 336 -1.39 -16.61 -19.35
CA SER A 336 -0.14 -16.44 -20.07
C SER A 336 0.19 -17.73 -20.82
N ALA A 337 1.13 -17.72 -21.79
CA ALA A 337 1.54 -18.93 -22.52
C ALA A 337 1.95 -20.07 -21.57
N MET A 338 2.72 -19.78 -20.51
CA MET A 338 3.09 -20.79 -19.50
C MET A 338 1.90 -21.28 -18.68
N GLN A 339 0.94 -20.42 -18.40
CA GLN A 339 -0.27 -20.80 -17.66
C GLN A 339 -1.21 -21.65 -18.52
N HIS A 340 -1.26 -21.40 -19.81
CA HIS A 340 -2.03 -22.20 -20.75
C HIS A 340 -1.53 -23.66 -20.76
N ILE A 341 -0.21 -23.87 -20.85
CA ILE A 341 0.39 -25.22 -20.79
C ILE A 341 0.09 -25.94 -19.47
N SER A 342 0.03 -25.20 -18.37
CA SER A 342 -0.20 -25.76 -17.02
C SER A 342 -1.68 -25.84 -16.63
N GLY A 343 -2.61 -25.37 -17.48
CA GLY A 343 -4.05 -25.30 -17.18
C GLY A 343 -4.41 -24.34 -16.07
N ASN A 344 -3.55 -23.33 -15.81
CA ASN A 344 -3.74 -22.35 -14.78
C ASN A 344 -4.19 -21.00 -15.38
N CYS A 345 -4.74 -20.12 -14.54
CA CYS A 345 -5.10 -18.74 -14.92
C CYS A 345 -4.79 -17.76 -13.80
N THR A 346 -4.85 -16.48 -14.16
CA THR A 346 -4.80 -15.36 -13.22
C THR A 346 -6.17 -14.68 -13.25
N ALA A 347 -6.84 -14.64 -12.10
CA ALA A 347 -8.06 -13.86 -11.97
C ALA A 347 -7.72 -12.40 -11.65
N ILE A 348 -8.26 -11.48 -12.42
CA ILE A 348 -8.14 -10.03 -12.25
C ILE A 348 -9.54 -9.50 -11.93
N ILE A 349 -9.73 -9.09 -10.70
CA ILE A 349 -11.01 -8.59 -10.21
C ILE A 349 -10.93 -7.08 -10.11
N TYR A 350 -11.90 -6.41 -10.72
CA TYR A 350 -12.04 -4.96 -10.72
C TYR A 350 -13.13 -4.59 -9.74
N THR A 351 -12.79 -3.78 -8.75
CA THR A 351 -13.74 -3.24 -7.79
C THR A 351 -14.11 -1.81 -8.18
N SER A 352 -15.36 -1.45 -7.91
CA SER A 352 -15.83 -0.08 -8.05
C SER A 352 -15.07 0.81 -7.08
N SER A 353 -14.21 1.67 -7.58
CA SER A 353 -13.51 2.68 -6.79
C SER A 353 -13.09 3.83 -7.71
N ASP A 354 -12.85 5.00 -7.13
CA ASP A 354 -12.43 6.20 -7.84
C ASP A 354 -11.09 6.02 -8.56
N SER A 355 -10.23 5.14 -8.04
CA SER A 355 -9.03 4.65 -8.72
C SER A 355 -9.29 3.23 -9.25
N LYS A 356 -8.94 2.93 -10.50
CA LYS A 356 -9.06 1.60 -11.11
C LYS A 356 -8.28 0.56 -10.31
N THR A 357 -8.85 0.10 -9.20
CA THR A 357 -8.24 -0.93 -8.36
C THR A 357 -8.42 -2.29 -8.98
N ARG A 358 -7.27 -2.95 -9.22
CA ARG A 358 -7.19 -4.28 -9.80
C ARG A 358 -6.59 -5.22 -8.78
N HIS A 359 -7.30 -6.29 -8.48
CA HIS A 359 -6.82 -7.33 -7.60
C HIS A 359 -6.39 -8.53 -8.43
N HIS A 360 -5.11 -8.92 -8.35
CA HIS A 360 -4.54 -9.99 -9.15
C HIS A 360 -4.34 -11.23 -8.28
N ILE A 361 -5.05 -12.29 -8.60
CA ILE A 361 -4.95 -13.59 -7.93
C ILE A 361 -4.33 -14.57 -8.90
N TYR A 362 -3.07 -14.93 -8.65
CA TYR A 362 -2.27 -15.75 -9.54
C TYR A 362 -2.45 -17.24 -9.28
N GLY A 363 -2.40 -18.02 -10.36
CA GLY A 363 -2.17 -19.46 -10.31
C GLY A 363 -3.38 -20.31 -9.96
N LEU A 364 -4.60 -19.84 -10.17
CA LEU A 364 -5.81 -20.64 -10.02
C LEU A 364 -5.93 -21.67 -11.15
N LYS A 365 -6.49 -22.87 -10.90
CA LYS A 365 -6.90 -23.79 -11.97
C LYS A 365 -8.05 -23.18 -12.77
N LEU A 366 -7.91 -23.15 -14.09
CA LEU A 366 -8.89 -22.51 -14.98
C LEU A 366 -10.29 -23.08 -14.78
N ASP A 367 -10.45 -24.40 -14.84
CA ASP A 367 -11.77 -25.06 -14.71
C ASP A 367 -12.46 -24.72 -13.38
N ARG A 368 -11.69 -24.72 -12.28
CA ARG A 368 -12.22 -24.36 -10.96
C ARG A 368 -12.55 -22.90 -10.84
N ALA A 369 -11.76 -22.02 -11.49
CA ALA A 369 -12.02 -20.60 -11.50
C ALA A 369 -13.28 -20.26 -12.32
N LEU A 370 -13.46 -20.91 -13.48
CA LEU A 370 -14.68 -20.78 -14.28
C LEU A 370 -15.90 -21.22 -13.48
N SER A 371 -15.91 -22.43 -12.92
CA SER A 371 -17.03 -22.92 -12.13
C SER A 371 -17.31 -22.12 -10.86
N PHE A 372 -16.28 -21.47 -10.28
CA PHE A 372 -16.45 -20.60 -9.11
C PHE A 372 -17.17 -19.31 -9.46
N PHE A 373 -16.75 -18.64 -10.54
CA PHE A 373 -17.36 -17.36 -10.95
C PHE A 373 -18.71 -17.55 -11.68
N ASP A 374 -18.92 -18.65 -12.37
CA ASP A 374 -20.18 -18.99 -13.03
C ASP A 374 -21.30 -19.24 -12.01
N ARG A 375 -21.00 -19.87 -10.89
CA ARG A 375 -21.95 -20.13 -9.79
C ARG A 375 -22.65 -18.86 -9.29
N ASP A 376 -21.97 -17.75 -9.35
CA ASP A 376 -22.39 -16.47 -8.75
C ASP A 376 -22.77 -15.41 -9.78
N GLU A 377 -23.00 -15.80 -11.04
CA GLU A 377 -23.45 -14.94 -12.15
C GLU A 377 -22.61 -13.66 -12.33
N PHE A 378 -21.27 -13.81 -12.22
CA PHE A 378 -20.40 -12.68 -12.53
C PHE A 378 -20.27 -12.48 -14.04
N ASP A 379 -20.20 -11.22 -14.49
CA ASP A 379 -19.80 -10.87 -15.85
C ASP A 379 -18.36 -11.33 -16.12
N LEU A 380 -18.23 -12.56 -16.61
CA LEU A 380 -16.96 -13.20 -16.91
C LEU A 380 -16.44 -12.78 -18.27
N PHE A 381 -15.30 -12.11 -18.28
CA PHE A 381 -14.52 -11.90 -19.52
C PHE A 381 -13.33 -12.88 -19.52
N TYR A 382 -13.46 -13.95 -20.32
CA TYR A 382 -12.34 -14.84 -20.57
C TYR A 382 -11.48 -14.26 -21.71
N ARG A 383 -10.21 -14.01 -21.43
CA ARG A 383 -9.23 -13.60 -22.42
C ARG A 383 -8.17 -14.66 -22.54
N GLU A 384 -8.28 -15.49 -23.56
CA GLU A 384 -7.23 -16.40 -23.96
C GLU A 384 -6.03 -15.62 -24.48
N SER A 385 -4.88 -15.79 -23.87
CA SER A 385 -3.67 -15.12 -24.32
C SER A 385 -3.11 -15.89 -25.54
N THR A 386 -3.21 -15.26 -26.73
CA THR A 386 -2.11 -15.34 -27.69
C THR A 386 -2.00 -16.47 -28.70
N LYS A 387 -3.02 -17.04 -29.22
CA LYS A 387 -2.88 -17.50 -30.63
C LYS A 387 -3.01 -16.32 -31.61
N ASP A 388 -3.85 -15.33 -31.29
CA ASP A 388 -4.08 -14.18 -32.17
C ASP A 388 -2.95 -13.14 -32.24
N SER A 389 -2.15 -12.96 -31.16
CA SER A 389 -1.07 -11.98 -31.24
C SER A 389 0.17 -12.46 -31.97
N PHE A 390 0.48 -13.75 -31.92
CA PHE A 390 1.59 -14.33 -32.69
C PHE A 390 1.22 -14.48 -34.17
N SER A 391 0.00 -14.90 -34.48
CA SER A 391 -0.46 -14.99 -35.88
C SER A 391 -0.54 -13.61 -36.54
N LYS A 392 -0.96 -12.57 -35.86
CA LYS A 392 -0.96 -11.17 -36.38
C LYS A 392 0.43 -10.56 -36.52
N LEU A 393 1.42 -10.99 -35.77
CA LEU A 393 2.81 -10.55 -35.94
C LEU A 393 3.48 -11.20 -37.17
N PHE A 394 3.09 -12.41 -37.51
CA PHE A 394 3.65 -13.13 -38.68
C PHE A 394 2.82 -12.95 -39.97
N SER A 395 1.52 -12.64 -39.88
CA SER A 395 0.69 -12.36 -41.05
C SER A 395 0.84 -10.93 -41.62
N LYS A 396 1.55 -10.03 -40.95
CA LYS A 396 1.87 -8.68 -41.44
C LYS A 396 3.19 -8.62 -42.23
N LYS A 397 3.83 -9.76 -42.49
CA LYS A 397 5.07 -9.89 -43.28
C LYS A 397 4.94 -10.87 -44.47
N ALA A 398 3.74 -11.16 -44.91
CA ALA A 398 3.49 -11.83 -46.19
C ALA A 398 2.79 -10.86 -47.16
#